data_60c768feaff8db1a4196900bcd211220
#
_entry.id   60c768feaff8db1a4196900bcd211220
#
_cell.length_a   1.000
_cell.length_b   1.000
_cell.length_c   1.000
_cell.angle_alpha   90.00
_cell.angle_beta   90.00
_cell.angle_gamma   90.00
#
_symmetry.space_group_name_H-M   'P 1'
#
loop_
_entity.id
_entity.type
_entity.pdbx_description
1 polymer ?
#
loop_
_entity_poly.entity_id
_entity_poly.type
_entity_poly.pdbx_seq_one_letter_code
_entity_poly.pdbx_strand_id
1 'polypeptide(L)' 'MARILLDDTEIDVSEDVEDTLSRIVNSRDGLRHGSGAIMAPAGWVVLTTRDNGEALYVQVARIGYVRED' A
#
# COMPACT_ATOMS: atom_id res chain seq x y z
N MET A 1 8.74 -9.48 4.29
CA MET A 1 8.41 -8.05 4.32
C MET A 1 8.78 -7.43 3.00
N ALA A 2 8.09 -6.39 2.62
CA ALA A 2 8.31 -5.76 1.32
C ALA A 2 8.91 -4.38 1.47
N ARG A 3 9.52 -3.93 0.40
CA ARG A 3 10.02 -2.57 0.26
C ARG A 3 9.43 -1.99 -1.02
N ILE A 4 8.87 -0.79 -0.93
CA ILE A 4 8.31 -0.11 -2.09
C ILE A 4 9.16 1.11 -2.42
N LEU A 5 9.26 1.41 -3.71
CA LEU A 5 9.83 2.67 -4.16
C LEU A 5 8.70 3.65 -4.38
N LEU A 6 8.68 4.73 -3.60
CA LEU A 6 7.70 5.79 -3.70
C LEU A 6 8.42 7.05 -4.13
N ASP A 7 8.22 7.46 -5.37
CA ASP A 7 9.00 8.51 -6.02
C ASP A 7 10.50 8.16 -5.96
N ASP A 8 11.29 8.86 -5.14
CA ASP A 8 12.73 8.64 -5.01
C ASP A 8 13.11 7.90 -3.73
N THR A 9 12.13 7.51 -2.90
CA THR A 9 12.40 7.01 -1.57
C THR A 9 11.90 5.58 -1.42
N GLU A 10 12.75 4.69 -0.91
CA GLU A 10 12.31 3.34 -0.56
C GLU A 10 11.75 3.35 0.86
N ILE A 11 10.62 2.67 1.03
CA ILE A 11 9.93 2.56 2.31
C ILE A 11 9.70 1.09 2.62
N ASP A 12 10.05 0.69 3.83
CA ASP A 12 9.82 -0.67 4.30
C ASP A 12 8.41 -0.77 4.87
N VAL A 13 7.67 -1.79 4.43
CA VAL A 13 6.31 -2.04 4.91
C VAL A 13 6.24 -3.43 5.55
N SER A 14 5.27 -3.61 6.45
CA SER A 14 5.09 -4.86 7.17
C SER A 14 4.50 -5.96 6.29
N GLU A 15 3.70 -5.60 5.30
CA GLU A 15 3.13 -6.55 4.35
C GLU A 15 4.24 -7.19 3.53
N ASP A 16 4.06 -8.45 3.15
CA ASP A 16 5.00 -9.09 2.22
C ASP A 16 4.73 -8.65 0.78
N VAL A 17 5.58 -9.07 -0.14
CA VAL A 17 5.46 -8.68 -1.55
C VAL A 17 4.11 -9.11 -2.11
N GLU A 18 3.70 -10.35 -1.83
CA GLU A 18 2.45 -10.89 -2.36
C GLU A 18 1.25 -10.10 -1.85
N ASP A 19 1.19 -9.82 -0.55
CA ASP A 19 0.10 -9.04 0.03
C ASP A 19 0.10 -7.61 -0.52
N THR A 20 1.27 -7.00 -0.62
CA THR A 20 1.40 -5.64 -1.18
C THR A 20 0.89 -5.59 -2.61
N LEU A 21 1.30 -6.53 -3.46
CA LEU A 21 0.85 -6.58 -4.84
C LEU A 21 -0.66 -6.83 -4.94
N SER A 22 -1.20 -7.69 -4.07
CA SER A 22 -2.63 -7.94 -4.03
C SER A 22 -3.41 -6.67 -3.70
N ARG A 23 -2.93 -5.90 -2.73
CA ARG A 23 -3.57 -4.63 -2.37
C ARG A 23 -3.51 -3.63 -3.52
N ILE A 24 -2.39 -3.57 -4.24
CA ILE A 24 -2.25 -2.70 -5.40
C ILE A 24 -3.24 -3.09 -6.50
N VAL A 25 -3.36 -4.37 -6.80
CA VAL A 25 -4.31 -4.84 -7.82
C VAL A 25 -5.74 -4.49 -7.42
N ASN A 26 -6.08 -4.63 -6.15
CA ASN A 26 -7.43 -4.35 -5.67
C ASN A 26 -7.70 -2.86 -5.44
N SER A 27 -6.71 -1.99 -5.58
CA SER A 27 -6.85 -0.56 -5.35
C SER A 27 -7.75 0.14 -6.37
N ARG A 28 -8.01 -0.51 -7.50
CA ARG A 28 -8.85 0.01 -8.57
C ARG A 28 -10.22 0.47 -8.06
N ASP A 29 -10.83 -0.29 -7.16
CA ASP A 29 -12.16 -0.02 -6.66
C ASP A 29 -12.16 0.73 -5.33
N GLY A 30 -10.97 1.01 -4.80
CA GLY A 30 -10.83 1.58 -3.47
C GLY A 30 -11.07 0.54 -2.38
N LEU A 31 -10.83 0.94 -1.15
CA LEU A 31 -11.04 0.09 0.02
C LEU A 31 -12.19 0.67 0.84
N ARG A 32 -13.24 -0.12 1.07
CA ARG A 32 -14.41 0.30 1.81
C ARG A 32 -14.59 -0.50 3.07
N HIS A 33 -15.04 0.17 4.11
CA HIS A 33 -15.46 -0.47 5.34
C HIS A 33 -16.81 -1.19 5.11
N GLY A 34 -17.14 -2.15 5.98
CA GLY A 34 -18.40 -2.87 5.89
C GLY A 34 -19.63 -1.98 5.99
N SER A 35 -19.51 -0.78 6.59
CA SER A 35 -20.57 0.22 6.67
C SER A 35 -20.69 1.08 5.43
N GLY A 36 -19.83 0.88 4.43
CA GLY A 36 -19.78 1.69 3.23
C GLY A 36 -18.84 2.88 3.33
N ALA A 37 -18.24 3.13 4.49
CA ALA A 37 -17.26 4.20 4.64
C ALA A 37 -16.01 3.90 3.80
N ILE A 38 -15.48 4.93 3.14
CA ILE A 38 -14.28 4.78 2.31
C ILE A 38 -13.05 4.78 3.21
N MET A 39 -12.28 3.69 3.18
CA MET A 39 -11.01 3.58 3.89
C MET A 39 -9.85 4.06 3.03
N ALA A 40 -9.93 3.85 1.73
CA ALA A 40 -8.96 4.38 0.78
C ALA A 40 -9.67 4.58 -0.56
N PRO A 41 -9.49 5.74 -1.21
CA PRO A 41 -10.13 5.98 -2.51
C PRO A 41 -9.50 5.08 -3.58
N ALA A 42 -10.20 4.97 -4.72
CA ALA A 42 -9.69 4.21 -5.86
C ALA A 42 -8.33 4.77 -6.28
N GLY A 43 -7.39 3.88 -6.57
CA GLY A 43 -6.03 4.26 -6.93
C GLY A 43 -5.09 4.48 -5.76
N TRP A 44 -5.58 4.30 -4.52
CA TRP A 44 -4.78 4.40 -3.31
C TRP A 44 -4.75 3.04 -2.60
N VAL A 45 -3.68 2.80 -1.88
CA VAL A 45 -3.52 1.57 -1.12
C VAL A 45 -3.10 1.94 0.30
N VAL A 46 -3.54 1.13 1.26
CA VAL A 46 -3.16 1.29 2.66
C VAL A 46 -2.16 0.20 2.99
N LEU A 47 -0.98 0.60 3.44
CA LEU A 47 0.08 -0.30 3.89
C LEU A 47 0.44 0.06 5.32
N THR A 48 1.24 -0.78 5.96
CA THR A 48 1.68 -0.53 7.34
C THR A 48 3.18 -0.29 7.33
N THR A 49 3.60 0.85 7.87
CA THR A 49 5.03 1.13 7.98
C THR A 49 5.67 0.15 8.96
N ARG A 50 6.87 -0.32 8.62
CA ARG A 50 7.56 -1.31 9.42
C ARG A 50 8.11 -0.71 10.71
N ASP A 51 8.49 0.56 10.67
CA ASP A 51 9.16 1.22 11.80
C ASP A 51 8.25 1.39 13.01
N ASN A 52 7.02 1.85 12.79
CA ASN A 52 6.13 2.22 13.89
C ASN A 52 4.73 1.60 13.79
N GLY A 53 4.46 0.81 12.75
CA GLY A 53 3.17 0.15 12.58
C GLY A 53 2.03 1.08 12.22
N GLU A 54 2.32 2.28 11.75
CA GLU A 54 1.28 3.23 11.36
C GLU A 54 0.77 2.93 9.94
N ALA A 55 -0.49 3.30 9.70
CA ALA A 55 -1.06 3.19 8.37
C ALA A 55 -0.42 4.20 7.43
N LEU A 56 -0.04 3.72 6.24
CA LEU A 56 0.54 4.54 5.19
C LEU A 56 -0.39 4.51 3.99
N TYR A 57 -0.94 5.65 3.62
CA TYR A 57 -1.84 5.78 2.49
C TYR A 57 -1.03 6.22 1.28
N VAL A 58 -0.97 5.36 0.26
CA VAL A 58 -0.06 5.53 -0.87
C VAL A 58 -0.86 5.58 -2.17
N GLN A 59 -0.56 6.56 -3.00
CA GLN A 59 -1.12 6.62 -4.34
C GLN A 59 -0.36 5.63 -5.23
N VAL A 60 -1.08 4.66 -5.78
CA VAL A 60 -0.48 3.55 -6.53
C VAL A 60 0.34 4.05 -7.71
N ALA A 61 -0.12 5.11 -8.38
CA ALA A 61 0.57 5.67 -9.53
C ALA A 61 1.99 6.17 -9.22
N ARG A 62 2.29 6.38 -7.94
CA ARG A 62 3.61 6.86 -7.50
C ARG A 62 4.55 5.74 -7.11
N ILE A 63 4.07 4.49 -7.12
CA ILE A 63 4.90 3.34 -6.76
C ILE A 63 5.69 2.91 -7.99
N GLY A 64 7.01 2.95 -7.89
CA GLY A 64 7.89 2.54 -8.99
C GLY A 64 8.13 1.04 -9.03
N TYR A 65 8.29 0.41 -7.86
CA TYR A 65 8.44 -1.04 -7.77
C TYR A 65 8.13 -1.53 -6.35
N VAL A 66 7.92 -2.83 -6.25
CA VAL A 66 7.80 -3.54 -4.99
C VAL A 66 8.83 -4.66 -5.02
N ARG A 67 9.62 -4.80 -3.96
CA ARG A 67 10.61 -5.86 -3.90
C ARG A 67 10.66 -6.48 -2.52
N GLU A 68 11.24 -7.66 -2.45
CA GLU A 68 11.50 -8.32 -1.18
C GLU A 68 12.60 -7.58 -0.44
N ASP A 69 12.40 -7.43 0.84
CA ASP A 69 13.39 -6.80 1.71
C ASP A 69 14.34 -7.86 2.27
#